data_f47f2a803dfd7f705e2a31bf8ae16843
#
_entry.id   f47f2a803dfd7f705e2a31bf8ae16843
#
_cell.length_a   1.000
_cell.length_b   1.000
_cell.length_c   1.000
_cell.angle_alpha   90.00
_cell.angle_beta   90.00
_cell.angle_gamma   90.00
#
_symmetry.space_group_name_H-M   'P 1'
#
loop_
_entity.id
_entity.type
_entity.pdbx_description
1 polymer ?
#
loop_
_entity_poly.entity_id
_entity_poly.type
_entity_poly.pdbx_seq_one_letter_code
_entity_poly.pdbx_strand_id
1 'polypeptide(L)'
;MPAHVVTPPSLGRSFVPNLWDIVALVLIVGVMALVVYGGEQINVPLSALDNPAVSLDPWNLPEYALRTTLRMLTAIACSLLFTLVYATVAAKSRRAEMVLIPLLDILQSVPILGFLTFTVVFFMSLFPGRVLGAELACVFAIFTSQAWNMTFSMYQSIRNVPKDLEEASRSFHLSAWQRFWRLDVPFAMPGLIWNTMMSMSGGWFFVVASEAITVGNSTVTLPGVGSYVALAIQQRDLAAIGYALLTMLLVIIAYDQLLFRPIVAWANKFRFEQTSSGNEPTSWVLDLFRRTRALRALSVPFDAVTHSISNWQFRMPWRWPRGVAPKWLSRLLDVLWVLGIGVGAFYVGWRIYGQLSETLAFADVLNAVGLGLITLTRVVVLIALASLIWVPIGVWIGLRPKLAERVQPIAQFLAAFPANLAFPIFVVGIVQYGLNPDIWLSPLMILGTQWYILFNVIAGASAFPNDLREAASSFHLRGWRWWVKVVLPGIFPYYITGAITASGGSWNASIVAEVASWGQTQLQATGLGAYIAGATVSGDFPRVVLGITVMCVTVTLFNRLFWRPLHAFGERRLRLG
;
A
#
# COMPACT_ATOMS: atom_id res chain seq x y z
N MET A 1 -8.01 16.88 33.57
CA MET A 1 -6.57 16.58 33.39
C MET A 1 -5.81 17.88 33.58
N PRO A 2 -4.85 17.97 34.49
CA PRO A 2 -4.12 19.21 34.74
C PRO A 2 -3.27 19.53 33.51
N ALA A 3 -3.42 20.74 32.99
CA ALA A 3 -2.57 21.31 31.97
C ALA A 3 -1.12 21.28 32.51
N HIS A 4 -0.26 20.46 31.94
CA HIS A 4 1.17 20.62 32.12
C HIS A 4 1.54 21.98 31.54
N VAL A 5 1.64 22.98 32.43
CA VAL A 5 2.33 24.22 32.16
C VAL A 5 3.76 23.84 31.80
N VAL A 6 4.07 23.86 30.51
CA VAL A 6 5.45 23.70 30.05
C VAL A 6 6.16 24.98 30.48
N THR A 7 6.81 24.93 31.65
CA THR A 7 7.77 25.95 32.03
C THR A 7 8.85 26.01 30.96
N PRO A 8 9.16 27.20 30.40
CA PRO A 8 10.22 27.31 29.41
C PRO A 8 11.52 26.77 30.04
N PRO A 9 12.31 25.98 29.30
CA PRO A 9 13.56 25.44 29.83
C PRO A 9 14.44 26.63 30.25
N SER A 10 14.85 26.61 31.53
CA SER A 10 15.79 27.58 32.05
C SER A 10 17.03 27.62 31.14
N LEU A 11 17.31 28.77 30.50
CA LEU A 11 18.43 29.04 29.60
C LEU A 11 19.84 28.90 30.27
N GLY A 12 19.95 28.18 31.37
CA GLY A 12 21.14 28.11 32.22
C GLY A 12 21.87 26.76 32.31
N ARG A 13 21.52 25.74 31.50
CA ARG A 13 22.27 24.47 31.51
C ARG A 13 23.02 24.24 30.20
N SER A 14 24.30 24.48 30.25
CA SER A 14 25.40 24.12 29.34
C SER A 14 25.00 23.45 28.00
N PHE A 15 25.22 24.17 26.91
CA PHE A 15 25.21 23.68 25.51
C PHE A 15 26.40 22.72 25.27
N VAL A 16 26.69 21.78 26.15
CA VAL A 16 27.68 20.75 25.87
C VAL A 16 26.96 19.63 25.12
N PRO A 17 27.29 19.40 23.84
CA PRO A 17 26.68 18.31 23.05
C PRO A 17 26.99 16.98 23.74
N ASN A 18 25.99 16.13 23.85
CA ASN A 18 26.15 14.76 24.31
C ASN A 18 26.58 13.87 23.14
N LEU A 19 27.22 12.72 23.39
CA LEU A 19 27.55 11.73 22.35
C LEU A 19 26.34 11.39 21.44
N TRP A 20 25.16 11.36 22.01
CA TRP A 20 23.92 11.15 21.28
C TRP A 20 23.55 12.29 20.32
N ASP A 21 23.95 13.53 20.63
CA ASP A 21 23.77 14.69 19.75
C ASP A 21 24.65 14.57 18.51
N ILE A 22 25.87 14.02 18.66
CA ILE A 22 26.79 13.78 17.54
C ILE A 22 26.21 12.70 16.63
N VAL A 23 25.75 11.58 17.17
CA VAL A 23 25.13 10.50 16.39
C VAL A 23 23.90 11.00 15.63
N ALA A 24 23.04 11.77 16.29
CA ALA A 24 21.85 12.34 15.67
C ALA A 24 22.20 13.37 14.58
N LEU A 25 23.22 14.21 14.79
CA LEU A 25 23.69 15.18 13.81
C LEU A 25 24.23 14.46 12.56
N VAL A 26 25.07 13.43 12.75
CA VAL A 26 25.59 12.63 11.64
C VAL A 26 24.48 11.97 10.84
N LEU A 27 23.47 11.41 11.52
CA LEU A 27 22.31 10.82 10.86
C LEU A 27 21.50 11.86 10.06
N ILE A 28 21.22 13.03 10.65
CA ILE A 28 20.46 14.09 9.97
C ILE A 28 21.22 14.65 8.78
N VAL A 29 22.49 15.00 8.97
CA VAL A 29 23.34 15.52 7.89
C VAL A 29 23.52 14.47 6.79
N GLY A 30 23.70 13.20 7.16
CA GLY A 30 23.75 12.09 6.22
C GLY A 30 22.47 11.97 5.40
N VAL A 31 21.30 11.96 6.05
CA VAL A 31 20.00 11.91 5.34
C VAL A 31 19.79 13.14 4.47
N MET A 32 20.11 14.34 4.96
CA MET A 32 19.99 15.57 4.15
C MET A 32 20.91 15.54 2.93
N ALA A 33 22.17 15.14 3.09
CA ALA A 33 23.12 15.01 1.98
C ALA A 33 22.62 14.00 0.94
N LEU A 34 22.04 12.87 1.39
CA LEU A 34 21.46 11.85 0.54
C LEU A 34 20.22 12.36 -0.22
N VAL A 35 19.37 13.15 0.42
CA VAL A 35 18.17 13.76 -0.23
C VAL A 35 18.60 14.80 -1.27
N VAL A 36 19.59 15.65 -0.97
CA VAL A 36 20.12 16.64 -1.91
C VAL A 36 20.76 15.94 -3.10
N TYR A 37 21.61 14.96 -2.87
CA TYR A 37 22.25 14.17 -3.92
C TYR A 37 21.23 13.48 -4.84
N GLY A 38 20.17 12.86 -4.26
CA GLY A 38 19.09 12.27 -5.04
C GLY A 38 18.30 13.31 -5.85
N GLY A 39 18.07 14.50 -5.28
CA GLY A 39 17.34 15.60 -5.93
C GLY A 39 18.06 16.20 -7.13
N GLU A 40 19.39 16.34 -7.07
CA GLU A 40 20.19 16.87 -8.18
C GLU A 40 20.12 15.97 -9.42
N GLN A 41 20.03 14.66 -9.24
CA GLN A 41 20.01 13.69 -10.33
C GLN A 41 18.67 13.57 -11.05
N ILE A 42 17.58 14.10 -10.49
CA ILE A 42 16.25 14.12 -11.12
C ILE A 42 16.20 15.09 -12.33
N ASN A 43 17.05 16.12 -12.34
CA ASN A 43 17.09 17.14 -13.39
C ASN A 43 18.02 16.81 -14.58
N VAL A 44 18.59 15.61 -14.60
CA VAL A 44 19.49 15.17 -15.67
C VAL A 44 18.69 14.97 -16.98
N PRO A 45 19.24 15.35 -18.16
CA PRO A 45 18.59 15.06 -19.44
C PRO A 45 18.53 13.56 -19.71
N LEU A 46 17.49 13.10 -20.40
CA LEU A 46 17.25 11.69 -20.71
C LEU A 46 18.41 11.07 -21.53
N SER A 47 19.06 11.87 -22.38
CA SER A 47 20.24 11.46 -23.15
C SER A 47 21.46 11.06 -22.28
N ALA A 48 21.49 11.46 -21.02
CA ALA A 48 22.52 11.00 -20.09
C ALA A 48 22.28 9.58 -19.57
N LEU A 49 21.08 9.02 -19.81
CA LEU A 49 20.72 7.62 -19.50
C LEU A 49 21.06 6.65 -20.67
N ASP A 50 21.44 7.17 -21.85
CA ASP A 50 21.78 6.34 -23.03
C ASP A 50 23.14 5.60 -22.91
N ASN A 51 23.99 5.96 -21.95
CA ASN A 51 25.05 5.09 -21.46
C ASN A 51 24.43 4.10 -20.46
N PRO A 52 24.94 2.84 -20.32
CA PRO A 52 24.29 1.87 -19.47
C PRO A 52 24.05 2.47 -18.09
N ALA A 53 22.79 2.91 -17.90
CA ALA A 53 22.36 3.65 -16.72
C ALA A 53 22.52 2.84 -15.42
N VAL A 54 22.79 1.52 -15.56
CA VAL A 54 22.93 0.56 -14.48
C VAL A 54 24.09 -0.38 -14.78
N SER A 55 24.95 -0.60 -13.79
CA SER A 55 26.06 -1.56 -13.81
C SER A 55 25.81 -2.65 -12.78
N LEU A 56 26.25 -3.90 -13.07
CA LEU A 56 26.18 -5.03 -12.12
C LEU A 56 27.29 -5.01 -11.05
N ASP A 57 28.11 -3.95 -10.98
CA ASP A 57 29.07 -3.81 -9.89
C ASP A 57 28.34 -3.70 -8.55
N PRO A 58 28.61 -4.60 -7.57
CA PRO A 58 27.97 -4.57 -6.26
C PRO A 58 28.20 -3.28 -5.48
N TRP A 59 29.27 -2.55 -5.75
CA TRP A 59 29.59 -1.26 -5.10
C TRP A 59 28.58 -0.15 -5.45
N ASN A 60 27.83 -0.30 -6.54
CA ASN A 60 26.77 0.65 -6.92
C ASN A 60 25.44 0.38 -6.22
N LEU A 61 25.28 -0.80 -5.59
CA LEU A 61 24.03 -1.17 -4.91
C LEU A 61 23.61 -0.21 -3.78
N PRO A 62 24.50 0.34 -2.95
CA PRO A 62 24.09 1.33 -1.94
C PRO A 62 23.46 2.59 -2.57
N GLU A 63 23.99 3.06 -3.71
CA GLU A 63 23.40 4.18 -4.45
C GLU A 63 22.04 3.82 -5.03
N TYR A 64 21.92 2.66 -5.67
CA TYR A 64 20.65 2.18 -6.23
C TYR A 64 19.60 1.98 -5.14
N ALA A 65 19.97 1.41 -4.00
CA ALA A 65 19.11 1.25 -2.84
C ALA A 65 18.62 2.59 -2.30
N LEU A 66 19.49 3.59 -2.26
CA LEU A 66 19.12 4.95 -1.87
C LEU A 66 18.08 5.55 -2.81
N ARG A 67 18.30 5.47 -4.13
CA ARG A 67 17.36 6.01 -5.14
C ARG A 67 16.00 5.32 -5.05
N THR A 68 15.98 3.99 -4.95
CA THR A 68 14.77 3.20 -4.74
C THR A 68 14.02 3.64 -3.47
N THR A 69 14.76 3.87 -2.37
CA THR A 69 14.20 4.35 -1.09
C THR A 69 13.63 5.76 -1.20
N LEU A 70 14.31 6.68 -1.89
CA LEU A 70 13.83 8.05 -2.09
C LEU A 70 12.53 8.10 -2.91
N ARG A 71 12.41 7.28 -3.97
CA ARG A 71 11.15 7.13 -4.72
C ARG A 71 10.01 6.66 -3.81
N MET A 72 10.29 5.66 -2.98
CA MET A 72 9.33 5.14 -2.01
C MET A 72 8.88 6.22 -1.02
N LEU A 73 9.82 6.98 -0.44
CA LEU A 73 9.52 8.07 0.50
C LEU A 73 8.70 9.19 -0.15
N THR A 74 9.05 9.57 -1.38
CA THR A 74 8.30 10.57 -2.16
C THR A 74 6.89 10.10 -2.41
N ALA A 75 6.70 8.85 -2.82
CA ALA A 75 5.39 8.27 -3.04
C ALA A 75 4.53 8.22 -1.76
N ILE A 76 5.12 7.87 -0.60
CA ILE A 76 4.43 7.91 0.69
C ILE A 76 3.99 9.34 1.05
N ALA A 77 4.86 10.32 0.87
CA ALA A 77 4.53 11.72 1.14
C ALA A 77 3.34 12.19 0.28
N CYS A 78 3.36 11.87 -1.01
CA CYS A 78 2.24 12.13 -1.93
C CYS A 78 0.96 11.38 -1.50
N SER A 79 1.09 10.12 -1.11
CA SER A 79 -0.03 9.29 -0.65
C SER A 79 -0.66 9.80 0.64
N LEU A 80 0.15 10.27 1.59
CA LEU A 80 -0.33 10.90 2.82
C LEU A 80 -1.07 12.20 2.53
N LEU A 81 -0.49 13.07 1.69
CA LEU A 81 -1.12 14.33 1.31
C LEU A 81 -2.48 14.08 0.63
N PHE A 82 -2.51 13.17 -0.34
CA PHE A 82 -3.75 12.75 -1.01
C PHE A 82 -4.78 12.21 -0.01
N THR A 83 -4.35 11.32 0.88
CA THR A 83 -5.21 10.71 1.91
C THR A 83 -5.85 11.75 2.82
N LEU A 84 -5.06 12.71 3.33
CA LEU A 84 -5.57 13.77 4.20
C LEU A 84 -6.66 14.62 3.51
N VAL A 85 -6.47 14.93 2.24
CA VAL A 85 -7.43 15.73 1.46
C VAL A 85 -8.65 14.89 1.08
N TYR A 86 -8.41 13.78 0.38
CA TYR A 86 -9.49 12.96 -0.20
C TYR A 86 -10.42 12.37 0.86
N ALA A 87 -9.85 11.74 1.89
CA ALA A 87 -10.63 11.13 2.97
C ALA A 87 -11.46 12.16 3.74
N THR A 88 -10.89 13.35 3.98
CA THR A 88 -11.59 14.42 4.68
C THR A 88 -12.76 14.96 3.86
N VAL A 89 -12.57 15.21 2.56
CA VAL A 89 -13.64 15.66 1.66
C VAL A 89 -14.74 14.60 1.58
N ALA A 90 -14.38 13.32 1.44
CA ALA A 90 -15.34 12.21 1.42
C ALA A 90 -16.10 12.08 2.74
N ALA A 91 -15.43 12.18 3.90
CA ALA A 91 -16.07 12.00 5.21
C ALA A 91 -16.96 13.20 5.63
N LYS A 92 -16.63 14.41 5.20
CA LYS A 92 -17.34 15.63 5.62
C LYS A 92 -18.44 16.09 4.67
N SER A 93 -18.52 15.54 3.45
CA SER A 93 -19.53 15.90 2.45
C SER A 93 -20.26 14.67 1.92
N ARG A 94 -21.57 14.57 2.20
CA ARG A 94 -22.40 13.46 1.71
C ARG A 94 -22.39 13.29 0.19
N ARG A 95 -22.36 14.42 -0.56
CA ARG A 95 -22.30 14.39 -2.03
C ARG A 95 -20.94 13.91 -2.53
N ALA A 96 -19.87 14.35 -1.88
CA ALA A 96 -18.53 13.86 -2.19
C ALA A 96 -18.40 12.35 -1.85
N GLU A 97 -18.93 11.89 -0.72
CA GLU A 97 -18.95 10.50 -0.30
C GLU A 97 -19.57 9.58 -1.36
N MET A 98 -20.74 9.97 -1.91
CA MET A 98 -21.46 9.19 -2.94
C MET A 98 -20.63 8.94 -4.21
N VAL A 99 -19.63 9.78 -4.48
CA VAL A 99 -18.78 9.68 -5.67
C VAL A 99 -17.41 9.14 -5.31
N LEU A 100 -16.77 9.77 -4.32
CA LEU A 100 -15.36 9.49 -4.00
C LEU A 100 -15.18 8.06 -3.45
N ILE A 101 -16.11 7.54 -2.64
CA ILE A 101 -15.96 6.19 -2.10
C ILE A 101 -16.14 5.11 -3.18
N PRO A 102 -17.18 5.13 -4.05
CA PRO A 102 -17.24 4.21 -5.18
C PRO A 102 -16.07 4.35 -6.16
N LEU A 103 -15.60 5.58 -6.41
CA LEU A 103 -14.42 5.81 -7.25
C LEU A 103 -13.17 5.19 -6.63
N LEU A 104 -12.98 5.34 -5.32
CA LEU A 104 -11.89 4.72 -4.58
C LEU A 104 -11.92 3.19 -4.70
N ASP A 105 -13.11 2.59 -4.54
CA ASP A 105 -13.32 1.15 -4.70
C ASP A 105 -12.94 0.65 -6.11
N ILE A 106 -13.29 1.44 -7.15
CA ILE A 106 -12.93 1.11 -8.53
C ILE A 106 -11.42 1.23 -8.73
N LEU A 107 -10.82 2.37 -8.35
CA LEU A 107 -9.40 2.62 -8.51
C LEU A 107 -8.53 1.61 -7.77
N GLN A 108 -8.96 1.14 -6.60
CA GLN A 108 -8.30 0.06 -5.87
C GLN A 108 -8.34 -1.29 -6.61
N SER A 109 -9.37 -1.49 -7.43
CA SER A 109 -9.55 -2.72 -8.21
C SER A 109 -8.78 -2.70 -9.53
N VAL A 110 -8.28 -1.54 -9.98
CA VAL A 110 -7.51 -1.42 -11.22
C VAL A 110 -6.09 -1.93 -11.01
N PRO A 111 -5.61 -2.87 -11.82
CA PRO A 111 -4.23 -3.38 -11.71
C PRO A 111 -3.22 -2.29 -12.09
N ILE A 112 -2.37 -1.94 -11.15
CA ILE A 112 -1.44 -0.81 -11.25
C ILE A 112 -0.46 -0.99 -12.41
N LEU A 113 0.12 -2.17 -12.55
CA LEU A 113 1.08 -2.47 -13.62
C LEU A 113 0.44 -2.42 -15.01
N GLY A 114 -0.87 -2.68 -15.12
CA GLY A 114 -1.57 -2.62 -16.38
C GLY A 114 -1.63 -1.20 -16.96
N PHE A 115 -1.86 -0.19 -16.14
CA PHE A 115 -1.90 1.19 -16.63
C PHE A 115 -0.56 1.94 -16.56
N LEU A 116 0.49 1.29 -16.08
CA LEU A 116 1.82 1.89 -15.97
C LEU A 116 2.34 2.40 -17.32
N THR A 117 2.07 1.68 -18.39
CA THR A 117 2.40 2.06 -19.78
C THR A 117 1.83 3.43 -20.15
N PHE A 118 0.54 3.66 -19.90
CA PHE A 118 -0.09 4.97 -20.16
C PHE A 118 0.48 6.07 -19.27
N THR A 119 0.76 5.73 -18.02
CA THR A 119 1.33 6.66 -17.06
C THR A 119 2.72 7.12 -17.48
N VAL A 120 3.58 6.20 -17.94
CA VAL A 120 4.90 6.53 -18.47
C VAL A 120 4.79 7.46 -19.66
N VAL A 121 3.97 7.09 -20.67
CA VAL A 121 3.78 7.94 -21.87
C VAL A 121 3.26 9.32 -21.48
N PHE A 122 2.30 9.40 -20.55
CA PHE A 122 1.74 10.66 -20.08
C PHE A 122 2.80 11.55 -19.42
N PHE A 123 3.53 11.05 -18.41
CA PHE A 123 4.53 11.85 -17.70
C PHE A 123 5.74 12.19 -18.59
N MET A 124 6.15 11.28 -19.48
CA MET A 124 7.21 11.55 -20.46
C MET A 124 6.81 12.65 -21.44
N SER A 125 5.52 12.72 -21.82
CA SER A 125 5.01 13.80 -22.69
C SER A 125 4.94 15.15 -21.98
N LEU A 126 4.73 15.17 -20.65
CA LEU A 126 4.75 16.42 -19.85
C LEU A 126 6.17 16.97 -19.66
N PHE A 127 7.19 16.11 -19.64
CA PHE A 127 8.58 16.48 -19.43
C PHE A 127 9.50 15.88 -20.51
N PRO A 128 9.34 16.33 -21.77
CA PRO A 128 10.07 15.74 -22.89
C PRO A 128 11.58 15.91 -22.70
N GLY A 129 12.33 14.83 -22.94
CA GLY A 129 13.80 14.82 -22.87
C GLY A 129 14.38 14.87 -21.45
N ARG A 130 13.55 14.71 -20.40
CA ARG A 130 14.02 14.70 -19.00
C ARG A 130 13.71 13.39 -18.29
N VAL A 131 14.62 12.97 -17.42
CA VAL A 131 14.45 11.79 -16.54
C VAL A 131 13.23 11.98 -15.60
N LEU A 132 12.90 13.22 -15.24
CA LEU A 132 11.80 13.57 -14.36
C LEU A 132 10.46 12.92 -14.79
N GLY A 133 10.19 12.82 -16.10
CA GLY A 133 8.96 12.14 -16.58
C GLY A 133 8.90 10.68 -16.14
N ALA A 134 9.99 9.94 -16.29
CA ALA A 134 10.07 8.53 -15.88
C ALA A 134 10.04 8.36 -14.34
N GLU A 135 10.73 9.25 -13.61
CA GLU A 135 10.71 9.28 -12.15
C GLU A 135 9.30 9.52 -11.61
N LEU A 136 8.55 10.47 -12.20
CA LEU A 136 7.16 10.73 -11.81
C LEU A 136 6.24 9.58 -12.15
N ALA A 137 6.45 8.88 -13.26
CA ALA A 137 5.69 7.67 -13.59
C ALA A 137 5.94 6.55 -12.56
N CYS A 138 7.19 6.34 -12.17
CA CYS A 138 7.56 5.39 -11.13
C CYS A 138 6.94 5.77 -9.78
N VAL A 139 7.09 7.02 -9.33
CA VAL A 139 6.49 7.54 -8.09
C VAL A 139 4.97 7.40 -8.12
N PHE A 140 4.33 7.65 -9.25
CA PHE A 140 2.87 7.51 -9.40
C PHE A 140 2.41 6.05 -9.28
N ALA A 141 3.14 5.09 -9.83
CA ALA A 141 2.84 3.67 -9.68
C ALA A 141 2.90 3.24 -8.20
N ILE A 142 3.94 3.68 -7.48
CA ILE A 142 4.08 3.42 -6.05
C ILE A 142 2.96 4.12 -5.26
N PHE A 143 2.69 5.40 -5.57
CA PHE A 143 1.62 6.19 -4.96
C PHE A 143 0.27 5.49 -5.06
N THR A 144 -0.10 5.01 -6.24
CA THR A 144 -1.38 4.32 -6.46
C THR A 144 -1.47 3.01 -5.70
N SER A 145 -0.36 2.33 -5.44
CA SER A 145 -0.34 1.12 -4.62
C SER A 145 -0.63 1.38 -3.13
N GLN A 146 -0.38 2.59 -2.67
CA GLN A 146 -0.45 2.97 -1.25
C GLN A 146 -1.70 3.80 -0.91
N ALA A 147 -2.03 4.76 -1.77
CA ALA A 147 -3.00 5.81 -1.49
C ALA A 147 -4.39 5.28 -1.13
N TRP A 148 -4.85 4.23 -1.80
CA TRP A 148 -6.22 3.72 -1.64
C TRP A 148 -6.49 3.17 -0.24
N ASN A 149 -5.61 2.30 0.27
CA ASN A 149 -5.72 1.71 1.61
C ASN A 149 -5.64 2.77 2.70
N MET A 150 -4.70 3.70 2.57
CA MET A 150 -4.50 4.79 3.53
C MET A 150 -5.73 5.70 3.56
N THR A 151 -6.27 6.04 2.39
CA THR A 151 -7.45 6.89 2.25
C THR A 151 -8.69 6.24 2.85
N PHE A 152 -8.90 4.96 2.60
CA PHE A 152 -10.03 4.23 3.15
C PHE A 152 -9.96 4.14 4.68
N SER A 153 -8.78 3.84 5.22
CA SER A 153 -8.54 3.82 6.66
C SER A 153 -8.81 5.17 7.33
N MET A 154 -8.29 6.26 6.76
CA MET A 154 -8.52 7.60 7.25
C MET A 154 -10.00 7.99 7.18
N TYR A 155 -10.68 7.69 6.05
CA TYR A 155 -12.11 7.91 5.89
C TYR A 155 -12.92 7.19 6.98
N GLN A 156 -12.67 5.90 7.18
CA GLN A 156 -13.36 5.12 8.23
C GLN A 156 -13.10 5.70 9.62
N SER A 157 -11.87 6.07 9.92
CA SER A 157 -11.51 6.66 11.21
C SER A 157 -12.27 7.96 11.47
N ILE A 158 -12.33 8.87 10.49
CA ILE A 158 -13.08 10.14 10.63
C ILE A 158 -14.58 9.88 10.82
N ARG A 159 -15.14 8.87 10.17
CA ARG A 159 -16.57 8.50 10.30
C ARG A 159 -16.90 7.87 11.66
N ASN A 160 -15.93 7.25 12.28
CA ASN A 160 -16.08 6.53 13.54
C ASN A 160 -15.68 7.36 14.77
N VAL A 161 -15.41 8.66 14.61
CA VAL A 161 -15.17 9.56 15.75
C VAL A 161 -16.38 9.55 16.68
N PRO A 162 -16.21 9.27 18.01
CA PRO A 162 -17.30 9.26 18.96
C PRO A 162 -18.04 10.60 19.01
N LYS A 163 -19.37 10.54 19.11
CA LYS A 163 -20.23 11.74 19.12
C LYS A 163 -19.89 12.66 20.30
N ASP A 164 -19.55 12.11 21.45
CA ASP A 164 -19.16 12.87 22.65
C ASP A 164 -17.94 13.77 22.38
N LEU A 165 -16.94 13.26 21.62
CA LEU A 165 -15.78 14.04 21.21
C LEU A 165 -16.13 15.12 20.20
N GLU A 166 -17.09 14.83 19.29
CA GLU A 166 -17.60 15.86 18.37
C GLU A 166 -18.35 16.96 19.11
N GLU A 167 -19.21 16.62 20.07
CA GLU A 167 -19.94 17.59 20.89
C GLU A 167 -19.00 18.42 21.77
N ALA A 168 -18.01 17.79 22.40
CA ALA A 168 -16.97 18.51 23.13
C ALA A 168 -16.24 19.51 22.24
N SER A 169 -15.87 19.10 21.01
CA SER A 169 -15.20 19.99 20.07
C SER A 169 -16.05 21.21 19.66
N ARG A 170 -17.37 21.03 19.60
CA ARG A 170 -18.33 22.12 19.33
C ARG A 170 -18.48 23.06 20.55
N SER A 171 -18.51 22.48 21.76
CA SER A 171 -18.55 23.25 23.01
C SER A 171 -17.33 24.14 23.17
N PHE A 172 -16.15 23.69 22.73
CA PHE A 172 -14.93 24.50 22.69
C PHE A 172 -14.85 25.46 21.48
N HIS A 173 -15.93 25.58 20.69
CA HIS A 173 -16.01 26.44 19.51
C HIS A 173 -14.87 26.25 18.50
N LEU A 174 -14.34 25.03 18.37
CA LEU A 174 -13.29 24.73 17.40
C LEU A 174 -13.79 24.95 15.97
N SER A 175 -13.00 25.67 15.16
CA SER A 175 -13.26 25.78 13.74
C SER A 175 -13.14 24.42 13.03
N ALA A 176 -13.67 24.28 11.82
CA ALA A 176 -13.57 23.04 11.05
C ALA A 176 -12.11 22.61 10.83
N TRP A 177 -11.20 23.58 10.61
CA TRP A 177 -9.77 23.36 10.48
C TRP A 177 -9.12 22.91 11.78
N GLN A 178 -9.45 23.57 12.91
CA GLN A 178 -8.96 23.17 14.23
C GLN A 178 -9.47 21.78 14.64
N ARG A 179 -10.75 21.46 14.33
CA ARG A 179 -11.31 20.14 14.58
C ARG A 179 -10.58 19.07 13.78
N PHE A 180 -10.30 19.35 12.51
CA PHE A 180 -9.51 18.43 11.68
C PHE A 180 -8.15 18.09 12.31
N TRP A 181 -7.36 19.10 12.67
CA TRP A 181 -6.01 18.88 13.20
C TRP A 181 -5.96 18.43 14.66
N ARG A 182 -6.96 18.77 15.50
CA ARG A 182 -6.96 18.46 16.94
C ARG A 182 -7.81 17.24 17.32
N LEU A 183 -8.74 16.83 16.47
CA LEU A 183 -9.62 15.70 16.71
C LEU A 183 -9.53 14.64 15.62
N ASP A 184 -9.85 15.00 14.37
CA ASP A 184 -10.01 14.01 13.29
C ASP A 184 -8.66 13.31 12.98
N VAL A 185 -7.57 14.07 12.77
CA VAL A 185 -6.23 13.53 12.46
C VAL A 185 -5.65 12.72 13.63
N PRO A 186 -5.61 13.22 14.88
CA PRO A 186 -5.12 12.44 16.01
C PRO A 186 -5.89 11.15 16.24
N PHE A 187 -7.22 11.18 16.11
CA PHE A 187 -8.06 9.98 16.25
C PHE A 187 -7.78 8.95 15.14
N ALA A 188 -7.53 9.42 13.91
CA ALA A 188 -7.22 8.54 12.79
C ALA A 188 -5.76 8.04 12.79
N MET A 189 -4.86 8.68 13.54
CA MET A 189 -3.42 8.44 13.46
C MET A 189 -3.00 6.97 13.66
N PRO A 190 -3.50 6.22 14.65
CA PRO A 190 -3.12 4.83 14.82
C PRO A 190 -3.47 3.96 13.61
N GLY A 191 -4.69 4.10 13.09
CA GLY A 191 -5.15 3.38 11.90
C GLY A 191 -4.43 3.80 10.63
N LEU A 192 -4.18 5.10 10.47
CA LEU A 192 -3.47 5.64 9.30
C LEU A 192 -2.02 5.13 9.26
N ILE A 193 -1.29 5.18 10.37
CA ILE A 193 0.10 4.71 10.43
C ILE A 193 0.18 3.21 10.18
N TRP A 194 -0.73 2.42 10.77
CA TRP A 194 -0.81 1.00 10.51
C TRP A 194 -1.03 0.69 9.02
N ASN A 195 -2.01 1.37 8.39
CA ASN A 195 -2.28 1.18 6.98
C ASN A 195 -1.16 1.72 6.07
N THR A 196 -0.45 2.78 6.47
CA THR A 196 0.74 3.26 5.77
C THR A 196 1.82 2.19 5.74
N MET A 197 2.08 1.55 6.88
CA MET A 197 3.05 0.46 7.00
C MET A 197 2.67 -0.74 6.12
N MET A 198 1.38 -1.14 6.15
CA MET A 198 0.87 -2.23 5.32
C MET A 198 0.92 -1.90 3.82
N SER A 199 0.55 -0.69 3.44
CA SER A 199 0.58 -0.23 2.03
C SER A 199 2.00 -0.13 1.49
N MET A 200 2.96 0.23 2.32
CA MET A 200 4.35 0.27 1.93
C MET A 200 4.91 -1.12 1.64
N SER A 201 4.48 -2.12 2.38
CA SER A 201 4.82 -3.52 2.12
C SER A 201 4.50 -3.90 0.66
N GLY A 202 3.29 -3.55 0.16
CA GLY A 202 2.97 -3.69 -1.26
C GLY A 202 3.79 -2.76 -2.18
N GLY A 203 4.13 -1.56 -1.71
CA GLY A 203 4.87 -0.54 -2.47
C GLY A 203 6.25 -1.01 -2.94
N TRP A 204 6.96 -1.83 -2.16
CA TRP A 204 8.26 -2.39 -2.54
C TRP A 204 8.18 -3.27 -3.79
N PHE A 205 7.10 -4.01 -3.98
CA PHE A 205 6.87 -4.78 -5.21
C PHE A 205 6.77 -3.84 -6.43
N PHE A 206 6.01 -2.74 -6.29
CA PHE A 206 5.77 -1.81 -7.40
C PHE A 206 6.98 -0.95 -7.72
N VAL A 207 7.80 -0.52 -6.75
CA VAL A 207 9.01 0.24 -7.04
C VAL A 207 9.99 -0.58 -7.86
N VAL A 208 10.23 -1.84 -7.46
CA VAL A 208 11.12 -2.74 -8.21
C VAL A 208 10.60 -2.99 -9.63
N ALA A 209 9.29 -3.20 -9.80
CA ALA A 209 8.68 -3.43 -11.09
C ALA A 209 8.65 -2.18 -11.99
N SER A 210 8.62 -0.98 -11.40
CA SER A 210 8.53 0.28 -12.15
C SER A 210 9.88 0.95 -12.44
N GLU A 211 10.98 0.47 -11.90
CA GLU A 211 12.33 1.00 -12.18
C GLU A 211 12.87 0.55 -13.55
N ALA A 212 12.43 -0.60 -14.06
CA ALA A 212 12.75 -1.10 -15.41
C ALA A 212 11.46 -1.29 -16.19
N ILE A 213 11.07 -0.29 -16.98
CA ILE A 213 9.82 -0.30 -17.74
C ILE A 213 10.12 -0.33 -19.23
N THR A 214 9.56 -1.31 -19.93
CA THR A 214 9.56 -1.37 -21.38
C THR A 214 8.19 -0.94 -21.89
N VAL A 215 8.15 0.09 -22.75
CA VAL A 215 6.96 0.58 -23.42
C VAL A 215 7.22 0.61 -24.92
N GLY A 216 6.59 -0.30 -25.66
CA GLY A 216 6.87 -0.48 -27.08
C GLY A 216 8.35 -0.83 -27.29
N ASN A 217 9.03 -0.09 -28.17
CA ASN A 217 10.45 -0.30 -28.49
C ASN A 217 11.41 0.43 -27.54
N SER A 218 10.92 1.13 -26.53
CA SER A 218 11.75 1.94 -25.62
C SER A 218 11.75 1.30 -24.24
N THR A 219 12.95 0.95 -23.74
CA THR A 219 13.12 0.54 -22.35
C THR A 219 13.69 1.72 -21.58
N VAL A 220 12.92 2.23 -20.62
CA VAL A 220 13.37 3.27 -19.70
C VAL A 220 13.86 2.58 -18.44
N THR A 221 15.17 2.62 -18.21
CA THR A 221 15.81 2.07 -17.01
C THR A 221 16.19 3.22 -16.08
N LEU A 222 15.51 3.30 -14.94
CA LEU A 222 15.88 4.24 -13.88
C LEU A 222 16.93 3.58 -12.97
N PRO A 223 18.05 4.25 -12.61
CA PRO A 223 18.99 3.67 -11.66
C PRO A 223 18.33 3.31 -10.34
N GLY A 224 18.35 2.03 -10.00
CA GLY A 224 17.69 1.47 -8.83
C GLY A 224 17.90 -0.03 -8.72
N VAL A 225 17.44 -0.63 -7.60
CA VAL A 225 17.61 -2.07 -7.35
C VAL A 225 16.78 -2.89 -8.35
N GLY A 226 15.60 -2.41 -8.77
CA GLY A 226 14.78 -3.10 -9.77
C GLY A 226 15.45 -3.19 -11.13
N SER A 227 16.03 -2.10 -11.61
CA SER A 227 16.80 -2.08 -12.87
C SER A 227 18.08 -2.92 -12.80
N TYR A 228 18.74 -2.94 -11.64
CA TYR A 228 19.89 -3.82 -11.41
C TYR A 228 19.48 -5.29 -11.56
N VAL A 229 18.35 -5.70 -10.98
CA VAL A 229 17.83 -7.07 -11.12
C VAL A 229 17.42 -7.36 -12.56
N ALA A 230 16.78 -6.40 -13.26
CA ALA A 230 16.42 -6.57 -14.66
C ALA A 230 17.64 -6.83 -15.55
N LEU A 231 18.73 -6.09 -15.32
CA LEU A 231 20.01 -6.30 -16.01
C LEU A 231 20.65 -7.65 -15.64
N ALA A 232 20.62 -8.03 -14.35
CA ALA A 232 21.13 -9.32 -13.88
C ALA A 232 20.36 -10.51 -14.52
N ILE A 233 19.05 -10.40 -14.68
CA ILE A 233 18.23 -11.38 -15.42
C ILE A 233 18.69 -11.48 -16.88
N GLN A 234 18.90 -10.35 -17.53
CA GLN A 234 19.32 -10.29 -18.94
C GLN A 234 20.70 -10.94 -19.14
N GLN A 235 21.62 -10.69 -18.21
CA GLN A 235 22.98 -11.26 -18.23
C GLN A 235 23.07 -12.66 -17.61
N ARG A 236 21.99 -13.20 -17.06
CA ARG A 236 21.91 -14.50 -16.38
C ARG A 236 22.84 -14.60 -15.16
N ASP A 237 23.03 -13.51 -14.45
CA ASP A 237 23.90 -13.46 -13.27
C ASP A 237 23.08 -13.66 -11.97
N LEU A 238 23.08 -14.90 -11.46
CA LEU A 238 22.42 -15.25 -10.18
C LEU A 238 23.12 -14.65 -8.96
N ALA A 239 24.43 -14.39 -9.03
CA ALA A 239 25.17 -13.79 -7.92
C ALA A 239 24.74 -12.34 -7.75
N ALA A 240 24.60 -11.59 -8.86
CA ALA A 240 24.08 -10.23 -8.84
C ALA A 240 22.66 -10.18 -8.25
N ILE A 241 21.77 -11.13 -8.61
CA ILE A 241 20.44 -11.22 -8.00
C ILE A 241 20.56 -11.47 -6.49
N GLY A 242 21.47 -12.32 -6.04
CA GLY A 242 21.75 -12.55 -4.62
C GLY A 242 22.16 -11.28 -3.88
N TYR A 243 23.02 -10.45 -4.47
CA TYR A 243 23.42 -9.16 -3.91
C TYR A 243 22.25 -8.18 -3.84
N ALA A 244 21.40 -8.13 -4.86
CA ALA A 244 20.19 -7.30 -4.85
C ALA A 244 19.20 -7.72 -3.75
N LEU A 245 18.97 -9.03 -3.58
CA LEU A 245 18.13 -9.58 -2.52
C LEU A 245 18.66 -9.20 -1.14
N LEU A 246 19.97 -9.34 -0.91
CA LEU A 246 20.61 -8.95 0.36
C LEU A 246 20.48 -7.44 0.60
N THR A 247 20.70 -6.64 -0.43
CA THR A 247 20.59 -5.18 -0.35
C THR A 247 19.17 -4.76 0.02
N MET A 248 18.14 -5.31 -0.63
CA MET A 248 16.75 -5.03 -0.29
C MET A 248 16.36 -5.52 1.10
N LEU A 249 16.90 -6.67 1.52
CA LEU A 249 16.75 -7.14 2.90
C LEU A 249 17.23 -6.09 3.90
N LEU A 250 18.44 -5.59 3.71
CA LEU A 250 19.04 -4.57 4.58
C LEU A 250 18.26 -3.25 4.55
N VAL A 251 17.82 -2.80 3.36
CA VAL A 251 17.02 -1.59 3.19
C VAL A 251 15.69 -1.70 3.95
N ILE A 252 14.98 -2.82 3.81
CA ILE A 252 13.68 -3.01 4.47
C ILE A 252 13.86 -3.08 6.00
N ILE A 253 14.91 -3.76 6.49
CA ILE A 253 15.22 -3.78 7.92
C ILE A 253 15.56 -2.38 8.42
N ALA A 254 16.41 -1.64 7.72
CA ALA A 254 16.78 -0.28 8.08
C ALA A 254 15.54 0.62 8.13
N TYR A 255 14.66 0.51 7.14
CA TYR A 255 13.43 1.29 7.03
C TYR A 255 12.45 0.96 8.17
N ASP A 256 12.27 -0.33 8.50
CA ASP A 256 11.44 -0.76 9.64
C ASP A 256 11.98 -0.16 10.95
N GLN A 257 13.28 -0.28 11.19
CA GLN A 257 13.89 0.16 12.44
C GLN A 257 13.96 1.68 12.59
N LEU A 258 14.33 2.38 11.51
CA LEU A 258 14.61 3.82 11.55
C LEU A 258 13.36 4.67 11.36
N LEU A 259 12.36 4.19 10.62
CA LEU A 259 11.16 4.96 10.31
C LEU A 259 9.91 4.40 10.99
N PHE A 260 9.55 3.12 10.75
CA PHE A 260 8.26 2.63 11.22
C PHE A 260 8.18 2.40 12.72
N ARG A 261 9.14 1.74 13.32
CA ARG A 261 9.10 1.50 14.78
C ARG A 261 8.97 2.78 15.59
N PRO A 262 9.76 3.84 15.35
CA PRO A 262 9.59 5.10 16.07
C PRO A 262 8.24 5.77 15.80
N ILE A 263 7.72 5.72 14.56
CA ILE A 263 6.42 6.31 14.21
C ILE A 263 5.27 5.54 14.88
N VAL A 264 5.31 4.21 14.87
CA VAL A 264 4.29 3.37 15.53
C VAL A 264 4.32 3.58 17.06
N ALA A 265 5.51 3.61 17.66
CA ALA A 265 5.65 3.89 19.09
C ALA A 265 5.17 5.31 19.46
N TRP A 266 5.40 6.29 18.59
CA TRP A 266 4.88 7.64 18.76
C TRP A 266 3.35 7.71 18.59
N ALA A 267 2.78 6.98 17.62
CA ALA A 267 1.34 6.97 17.33
C ALA A 267 0.52 6.30 18.43
N ASN A 268 1.13 5.40 19.19
CA ASN A 268 0.45 4.70 20.28
C ASN A 268 -0.12 5.67 21.34
N LYS A 269 0.47 6.86 21.50
CA LYS A 269 -0.06 7.92 22.39
C LYS A 269 -1.44 8.44 22.01
N PHE A 270 -1.88 8.24 20.75
CA PHE A 270 -3.19 8.66 20.25
C PHE A 270 -4.23 7.54 20.32
N ARG A 271 -3.85 6.35 20.79
CA ARG A 271 -4.74 5.21 20.91
C ARG A 271 -5.73 5.46 22.03
N PHE A 272 -7.01 5.42 21.67
CA PHE A 272 -8.10 5.60 22.63
C PHE A 272 -8.53 4.22 23.14
N GLU A 273 -7.89 3.73 24.18
CA GLU A 273 -8.26 2.47 24.86
C GLU A 273 -8.72 2.76 26.28
N GLN A 274 -9.79 2.08 26.70
CA GLN A 274 -10.31 2.16 28.07
C GLN A 274 -9.55 1.23 29.03
N THR A 275 -8.81 0.26 28.50
CA THR A 275 -7.98 -0.68 29.26
C THR A 275 -6.55 -0.66 28.75
N SER A 276 -5.58 -0.51 29.67
CA SER A 276 -4.17 -0.55 29.32
C SER A 276 -3.77 -1.97 28.88
N SER A 277 -3.52 -2.16 27.58
CA SER A 277 -2.86 -3.36 27.08
C SER A 277 -1.38 -3.28 27.46
N GLY A 278 -0.88 -4.26 28.20
CA GLY A 278 0.42 -4.23 28.87
C GLY A 278 1.68 -4.27 28.00
N ASN A 279 1.59 -4.19 26.67
CA ASN A 279 2.75 -4.18 25.77
C ASN A 279 2.74 -2.92 24.88
N GLU A 280 3.41 -1.88 25.36
CA GLU A 280 3.67 -0.70 24.54
C GLU A 280 4.82 -1.00 23.53
N PRO A 281 4.64 -0.68 22.24
CA PRO A 281 5.71 -0.83 21.26
C PRO A 281 6.88 0.11 21.63
N THR A 282 8.06 -0.47 21.84
CA THR A 282 9.28 0.27 22.16
C THR A 282 10.12 0.51 20.92
N SER A 283 10.79 1.66 20.83
CA SER A 283 11.70 2.00 19.75
C SER A 283 12.97 2.66 20.29
N TRP A 284 14.11 2.04 20.01
CA TRP A 284 15.41 2.59 20.41
C TRP A 284 15.71 3.94 19.73
N VAL A 285 15.21 4.12 18.49
CA VAL A 285 15.34 5.39 17.76
C VAL A 285 14.51 6.49 18.43
N LEU A 286 13.28 6.19 18.85
CA LEU A 286 12.46 7.15 19.58
C LEU A 286 13.09 7.51 20.93
N ASP A 287 13.72 6.55 21.60
CA ASP A 287 14.46 6.80 22.83
C ASP A 287 15.72 7.64 22.59
N LEU A 288 16.41 7.40 21.47
CA LEU A 288 17.50 8.25 21.02
C LEU A 288 17.03 9.70 20.82
N PHE A 289 15.91 9.91 20.09
CA PHE A 289 15.33 11.24 19.90
C PHE A 289 14.97 11.92 21.23
N ARG A 290 14.41 11.16 22.19
CA ARG A 290 14.05 11.67 23.50
C ARG A 290 15.27 12.05 24.35
N ARG A 291 16.37 11.31 24.22
CA ARG A 291 17.64 11.55 24.96
C ARG A 291 18.49 12.67 24.34
N THR A 292 18.30 12.95 23.06
CA THR A 292 19.11 13.93 22.31
C THR A 292 18.57 15.35 22.56
N ARG A 293 19.43 16.23 23.08
CA ARG A 293 19.06 17.61 23.41
C ARG A 293 18.94 18.49 22.17
N ALA A 294 19.86 18.31 21.20
CA ALA A 294 19.87 19.07 19.95
C ALA A 294 18.61 18.81 19.13
N LEU A 295 18.16 17.55 19.00
CA LEU A 295 16.93 17.21 18.28
C LEU A 295 15.68 17.79 18.96
N ARG A 296 15.66 17.82 20.29
CA ARG A 296 14.60 18.49 21.04
C ARG A 296 14.58 20.00 20.80
N ALA A 297 15.74 20.63 20.68
CA ALA A 297 15.84 22.06 20.34
C ALA A 297 15.37 22.33 18.89
N LEU A 298 15.68 21.42 17.94
CA LEU A 298 15.22 21.49 16.56
C LEU A 298 13.72 21.19 16.42
N SER A 299 13.11 20.40 17.32
CA SER A 299 11.67 20.15 17.29
C SER A 299 10.84 21.37 17.73
N VAL A 300 11.40 22.28 18.55
CA VAL A 300 10.68 23.48 19.04
C VAL A 300 10.13 24.37 17.92
N PRO A 301 10.91 24.79 16.89
CA PRO A 301 10.36 25.55 15.78
C PRO A 301 9.37 24.75 14.95
N PHE A 302 9.57 23.45 14.80
CA PHE A 302 8.63 22.56 14.08
C PHE A 302 7.30 22.44 14.85
N ASP A 303 7.36 22.26 16.18
CA ASP A 303 6.17 22.27 17.05
C ASP A 303 5.46 23.63 17.02
N ALA A 304 6.20 24.74 16.97
CA ALA A 304 5.62 26.08 16.83
C ALA A 304 4.89 26.25 15.47
N VAL A 305 5.48 25.76 14.36
CA VAL A 305 4.86 25.80 13.03
C VAL A 305 3.62 24.92 12.98
N THR A 306 3.69 23.68 13.47
CA THR A 306 2.53 22.77 13.50
C THR A 306 1.42 23.30 14.41
N HIS A 307 1.76 23.89 15.53
CA HIS A 307 0.82 24.57 16.43
C HIS A 307 0.19 25.79 15.76
N SER A 308 0.96 26.59 15.02
CA SER A 308 0.48 27.75 14.26
C SER A 308 -0.47 27.31 13.15
N ILE A 309 -0.11 26.30 12.38
CA ILE A 309 -0.95 25.72 11.31
C ILE A 309 -2.25 25.15 11.91
N SER A 310 -2.16 24.37 12.99
CA SER A 310 -3.34 23.77 13.63
C SER A 310 -4.29 24.79 14.27
N ASN A 311 -3.77 25.94 14.67
CA ASN A 311 -4.53 27.03 15.27
C ASN A 311 -5.03 28.05 14.25
N TRP A 312 -4.61 27.93 13.00
CA TRP A 312 -5.02 28.87 11.98
C TRP A 312 -6.55 28.91 11.87
N GLN A 313 -7.12 30.08 12.10
CA GLN A 313 -8.55 30.31 11.93
C GLN A 313 -8.82 30.71 10.49
N PHE A 314 -9.06 29.75 9.64
CA PHE A 314 -9.60 30.04 8.31
C PHE A 314 -11.03 30.57 8.50
N ARG A 315 -11.17 31.85 8.62
CA ARG A 315 -12.47 32.53 8.45
C ARG A 315 -12.70 32.63 6.95
N MET A 316 -13.36 31.65 6.35
CA MET A 316 -13.89 31.80 5.01
C MET A 316 -14.84 33.00 5.04
N PRO A 317 -14.56 34.09 4.26
CA PRO A 317 -15.40 35.27 4.25
C PRO A 317 -16.81 34.99 3.70
N TRP A 318 -16.98 33.82 3.06
CA TRP A 318 -18.26 33.41 2.50
C TRP A 318 -18.98 32.44 3.43
N ARG A 319 -19.76 32.99 4.34
CA ARG A 319 -20.85 32.22 4.96
C ARG A 319 -21.96 32.10 3.93
N TRP A 320 -22.04 30.99 3.21
CA TRP A 320 -23.28 30.64 2.55
C TRP A 320 -24.37 30.68 3.62
N PRO A 321 -25.50 31.44 3.35
CA PRO A 321 -26.60 31.45 4.29
C PRO A 321 -26.98 29.97 4.55
N ARG A 322 -26.92 29.54 5.80
CA ARG A 322 -27.43 28.27 6.25
C ARG A 322 -28.97 28.27 6.26
N GLY A 323 -29.56 28.72 5.15
CA GLY A 323 -30.94 28.42 4.86
C GLY A 323 -31.04 26.90 4.71
N VAL A 324 -31.85 26.25 5.54
CA VAL A 324 -32.15 24.83 5.38
C VAL A 324 -32.83 24.70 4.03
N ALA A 325 -32.09 24.33 3.00
CA ALA A 325 -32.66 24.08 1.68
C ALA A 325 -33.81 23.09 1.84
N PRO A 326 -34.97 23.35 1.25
CA PRO A 326 -36.11 22.44 1.37
C PRO A 326 -35.68 21.03 0.97
N LYS A 327 -36.14 20.03 1.71
CA LYS A 327 -35.72 18.61 1.54
C LYS A 327 -35.86 18.13 0.09
N TRP A 328 -36.84 18.66 -0.65
CA TRP A 328 -37.04 18.31 -2.06
C TRP A 328 -35.93 18.86 -2.96
N LEU A 329 -35.45 20.12 -2.71
CA LEU A 329 -34.37 20.72 -3.47
C LEU A 329 -33.05 20.00 -3.23
N SER A 330 -32.78 19.58 -1.98
CA SER A 330 -31.60 18.76 -1.67
C SER A 330 -31.66 17.40 -2.40
N ARG A 331 -32.81 16.73 -2.43
CA ARG A 331 -33.00 15.47 -3.16
C ARG A 331 -32.85 15.67 -4.68
N LEU A 332 -33.44 16.75 -5.23
CA LEU A 332 -33.30 17.07 -6.66
C LEU A 332 -31.83 17.27 -7.04
N LEU A 333 -31.08 18.04 -6.24
CA LEU A 333 -29.66 18.26 -6.46
C LEU A 333 -28.84 16.97 -6.32
N ASP A 334 -29.20 16.06 -5.40
CA ASP A 334 -28.55 14.77 -5.25
C ASP A 334 -28.82 13.86 -6.48
N VAL A 335 -30.06 13.87 -6.99
CA VAL A 335 -30.43 13.17 -8.23
C VAL A 335 -29.71 13.73 -9.45
N LEU A 336 -29.69 15.06 -9.62
CA LEU A 336 -28.97 15.72 -10.73
C LEU A 336 -27.46 15.44 -10.66
N TRP A 337 -26.90 15.39 -9.45
CA TRP A 337 -25.50 15.03 -9.24
C TRP A 337 -25.18 13.60 -9.68
N VAL A 338 -26.01 12.62 -9.27
CA VAL A 338 -25.87 11.22 -9.68
C VAL A 338 -26.08 11.04 -11.17
N LEU A 339 -27.09 11.72 -11.75
CA LEU A 339 -27.33 11.72 -13.20
C LEU A 339 -26.15 12.32 -13.96
N GLY A 340 -25.61 13.44 -13.51
CA GLY A 340 -24.45 14.08 -14.15
C GLY A 340 -23.23 13.16 -14.19
N ILE A 341 -22.97 12.44 -13.08
CA ILE A 341 -21.89 11.45 -13.03
C ILE A 341 -22.21 10.25 -13.94
N GLY A 342 -23.45 9.76 -13.92
CA GLY A 342 -23.88 8.65 -14.79
C GLY A 342 -23.74 8.99 -16.27
N VAL A 343 -24.13 10.20 -16.66
CA VAL A 343 -23.97 10.70 -18.05
C VAL A 343 -22.49 10.85 -18.39
N GLY A 344 -21.68 11.41 -17.50
CA GLY A 344 -20.22 11.52 -17.69
C GLY A 344 -19.56 10.16 -17.86
N ALA A 345 -19.86 9.20 -16.98
CA ALA A 345 -19.35 7.83 -17.07
C ALA A 345 -19.81 7.12 -18.36
N PHE A 346 -21.08 7.29 -18.75
CA PHE A 346 -21.59 6.77 -20.00
C PHE A 346 -20.89 7.38 -21.23
N TYR A 347 -20.67 8.70 -21.23
CA TYR A 347 -19.96 9.38 -22.32
C TYR A 347 -18.52 8.88 -22.47
N VAL A 348 -17.80 8.77 -21.36
CA VAL A 348 -16.42 8.22 -21.35
C VAL A 348 -16.43 6.77 -21.84
N GLY A 349 -17.34 5.94 -21.33
CA GLY A 349 -17.50 4.54 -21.76
C GLY A 349 -17.82 4.43 -23.26
N TRP A 350 -18.70 5.28 -23.76
CA TRP A 350 -19.05 5.35 -25.18
C TRP A 350 -17.85 5.73 -26.06
N ARG A 351 -17.04 6.72 -25.63
CA ARG A 351 -15.83 7.13 -26.35
C ARG A 351 -14.78 6.00 -26.38
N ILE A 352 -14.58 5.32 -25.26
CA ILE A 352 -13.68 4.16 -25.18
C ILE A 352 -14.18 3.04 -26.08
N TYR A 353 -15.47 2.72 -26.02
CA TYR A 353 -16.10 1.71 -26.88
C TYR A 353 -15.94 2.03 -28.37
N GLY A 354 -16.17 3.29 -28.77
CA GLY A 354 -15.99 3.75 -30.15
C GLY A 354 -14.56 3.51 -30.65
N GLN A 355 -13.56 3.91 -29.86
CA GLN A 355 -12.15 3.69 -30.21
C GLN A 355 -11.76 2.20 -30.25
N LEU A 356 -12.29 1.39 -29.36
CA LEU A 356 -11.99 -0.04 -29.32
C LEU A 356 -12.70 -0.80 -30.44
N SER A 357 -13.93 -0.45 -30.80
CA SER A 357 -14.71 -1.12 -31.84
C SER A 357 -14.17 -0.91 -33.25
N GLU A 358 -13.39 0.16 -33.47
CA GLU A 358 -12.71 0.38 -34.77
C GLU A 358 -11.47 -0.52 -34.96
N THR A 359 -10.85 -0.96 -33.86
CA THR A 359 -9.56 -1.66 -33.89
C THR A 359 -9.62 -3.12 -33.44
N LEU A 360 -10.63 -3.50 -32.66
CA LEU A 360 -10.76 -4.83 -32.07
C LEU A 360 -12.03 -5.55 -32.53
N ALA A 361 -11.89 -6.83 -32.87
CA ALA A 361 -13.01 -7.70 -33.17
C ALA A 361 -13.67 -8.23 -31.89
N PHE A 362 -14.94 -8.62 -31.97
CA PHE A 362 -15.65 -9.27 -30.86
C PHE A 362 -14.92 -10.54 -30.36
N ALA A 363 -14.23 -11.24 -31.25
CA ALA A 363 -13.41 -12.39 -30.90
C ALA A 363 -12.27 -12.03 -29.94
N ASP A 364 -11.65 -10.85 -30.06
CA ASP A 364 -10.60 -10.38 -29.14
C ASP A 364 -11.16 -10.16 -27.72
N VAL A 365 -12.39 -9.62 -27.62
CA VAL A 365 -13.07 -9.45 -26.34
C VAL A 365 -13.36 -10.81 -25.68
N LEU A 366 -13.88 -11.76 -26.47
CA LEU A 366 -14.19 -13.11 -25.95
C LEU A 366 -12.91 -13.83 -25.49
N ASN A 367 -11.84 -13.70 -26.25
CA ASN A 367 -10.53 -14.24 -25.89
C ASN A 367 -10.01 -13.61 -24.58
N ALA A 368 -10.04 -12.29 -24.45
CA ALA A 368 -9.61 -11.60 -23.24
C ALA A 368 -10.45 -12.01 -22.02
N VAL A 369 -11.76 -12.17 -22.16
CA VAL A 369 -12.64 -12.67 -21.10
C VAL A 369 -12.29 -14.12 -20.72
N GLY A 370 -12.04 -14.98 -21.70
CA GLY A 370 -11.58 -16.36 -21.48
C GLY A 370 -10.27 -16.41 -20.68
N LEU A 371 -9.29 -15.59 -21.07
CA LEU A 371 -8.01 -15.45 -20.34
C LEU A 371 -8.22 -14.91 -18.92
N GLY A 372 -9.16 -13.96 -18.75
CA GLY A 372 -9.56 -13.44 -17.44
C GLY A 372 -10.10 -14.50 -16.50
N LEU A 373 -10.91 -15.43 -17.01
CA LEU A 373 -11.45 -16.57 -16.25
C LEU A 373 -10.34 -17.57 -15.86
N ILE A 374 -9.34 -17.77 -16.71
CA ILE A 374 -8.18 -18.62 -16.39
C ILE A 374 -7.38 -18.00 -15.23
N THR A 375 -7.05 -16.69 -15.32
CA THR A 375 -6.35 -15.98 -14.25
C THR A 375 -7.18 -15.96 -12.96
N LEU A 376 -8.50 -15.75 -13.04
CA LEU A 376 -9.41 -15.85 -11.88
C LEU A 376 -9.31 -17.22 -11.20
N THR A 377 -9.38 -18.29 -11.98
CA THR A 377 -9.29 -19.67 -11.47
C THR A 377 -7.96 -19.89 -10.75
N ARG A 378 -6.84 -19.43 -11.32
CA ARG A 378 -5.53 -19.47 -10.65
C ARG A 378 -5.53 -18.74 -9.33
N VAL A 379 -6.01 -17.50 -9.29
CA VAL A 379 -6.09 -16.69 -8.07
C VAL A 379 -6.91 -17.42 -6.99
N VAL A 380 -8.06 -17.95 -7.33
CA VAL A 380 -8.93 -18.67 -6.38
C VAL A 380 -8.24 -19.93 -5.85
N VAL A 381 -7.65 -20.74 -6.72
CA VAL A 381 -6.92 -21.96 -6.34
C VAL A 381 -5.72 -21.64 -5.44
N LEU A 382 -4.93 -20.62 -5.81
CA LEU A 382 -3.76 -20.22 -5.04
C LEU A 382 -4.14 -19.68 -3.65
N ILE A 383 -5.20 -18.90 -3.54
CA ILE A 383 -5.70 -18.42 -2.23
C ILE A 383 -6.19 -19.60 -1.39
N ALA A 384 -6.90 -20.56 -1.99
CA ALA A 384 -7.35 -21.75 -1.28
C ALA A 384 -6.15 -22.58 -0.76
N LEU A 385 -5.13 -22.81 -1.60
CA LEU A 385 -3.91 -23.53 -1.20
C LEU A 385 -3.13 -22.77 -0.12
N ALA A 386 -2.94 -21.47 -0.27
CA ALA A 386 -2.28 -20.65 0.73
C ALA A 386 -3.08 -20.65 2.06
N SER A 387 -4.41 -20.64 2.01
CA SER A 387 -5.25 -20.72 3.20
C SER A 387 -5.12 -22.06 3.91
N LEU A 388 -5.07 -23.16 3.16
CA LEU A 388 -4.85 -24.50 3.73
C LEU A 388 -3.53 -24.61 4.50
N ILE A 389 -2.49 -23.89 4.05
CA ILE A 389 -1.17 -23.88 4.70
C ILE A 389 -1.13 -22.86 5.85
N TRP A 390 -1.49 -21.60 5.57
CA TRP A 390 -1.22 -20.50 6.48
C TRP A 390 -2.29 -20.32 7.57
N VAL A 391 -3.53 -20.79 7.37
CA VAL A 391 -4.55 -20.70 8.43
C VAL A 391 -4.19 -21.61 9.62
N PRO A 392 -3.86 -22.90 9.45
CA PRO A 392 -3.41 -23.74 10.57
C PRO A 392 -2.17 -23.20 11.27
N ILE A 393 -1.18 -22.75 10.49
CA ILE A 393 0.08 -22.20 11.02
C ILE A 393 -0.19 -20.92 11.78
N GLY A 394 -0.99 -19.99 11.23
CA GLY A 394 -1.33 -18.73 11.85
C GLY A 394 -2.10 -18.89 13.16
N VAL A 395 -3.05 -19.82 13.21
CA VAL A 395 -3.77 -20.17 14.45
C VAL A 395 -2.81 -20.75 15.48
N TRP A 396 -1.94 -21.69 15.08
CA TRP A 396 -0.97 -22.31 15.98
C TRP A 396 -0.01 -21.29 16.60
N ILE A 397 0.41 -20.27 15.82
CA ILE A 397 1.26 -19.17 16.27
C ILE A 397 0.45 -18.23 17.17
N GLY A 398 -0.70 -17.74 16.70
CA GLY A 398 -1.50 -16.70 17.36
C GLY A 398 -2.05 -17.11 18.73
N LEU A 399 -2.34 -18.41 18.91
CA LEU A 399 -2.76 -18.96 20.22
C LEU A 399 -1.63 -19.03 21.26
N ARG A 400 -0.38 -18.71 20.88
CA ARG A 400 0.79 -18.70 21.75
C ARG A 400 1.40 -17.29 21.81
N PRO A 401 1.07 -16.44 22.81
CA PRO A 401 1.48 -15.03 22.83
C PRO A 401 2.99 -14.84 22.63
N LYS A 402 3.81 -15.61 23.35
CA LYS A 402 5.28 -15.52 23.22
C LYS A 402 5.81 -15.87 21.83
N LEU A 403 5.14 -16.76 21.11
CA LEU A 403 5.51 -17.13 19.75
C LEU A 403 5.00 -16.10 18.75
N ALA A 404 3.78 -15.60 18.96
CA ALA A 404 3.20 -14.54 18.14
C ALA A 404 4.05 -13.27 18.16
N GLU A 405 4.51 -12.82 19.33
CA GLU A 405 5.40 -11.66 19.49
C GLU A 405 6.71 -11.79 18.68
N ARG A 406 7.24 -13.02 18.54
CA ARG A 406 8.47 -13.27 17.78
C ARG A 406 8.25 -13.44 16.28
N VAL A 407 7.17 -14.12 15.91
CA VAL A 407 6.90 -14.50 14.50
C VAL A 407 6.18 -13.37 13.75
N GLN A 408 5.34 -12.58 14.41
CA GLN A 408 4.60 -11.50 13.77
C GLN A 408 5.51 -10.48 13.05
N PRO A 409 6.62 -10.00 13.65
CA PRO A 409 7.56 -9.13 12.93
C PRO A 409 8.20 -9.81 11.72
N ILE A 410 8.48 -11.11 11.79
CA ILE A 410 9.03 -11.87 10.67
C ILE A 410 8.01 -12.00 9.55
N ALA A 411 6.77 -12.35 9.87
CA ALA A 411 5.68 -12.43 8.89
C ALA A 411 5.42 -11.06 8.22
N GLN A 412 5.48 -9.99 8.99
CA GLN A 412 5.36 -8.63 8.48
C GLN A 412 6.52 -8.26 7.56
N PHE A 413 7.75 -8.62 7.93
CA PHE A 413 8.92 -8.42 7.09
C PHE A 413 8.81 -9.19 5.77
N LEU A 414 8.40 -10.46 5.80
CA LEU A 414 8.19 -11.27 4.61
C LEU A 414 7.08 -10.72 3.71
N ALA A 415 6.02 -10.13 4.31
CA ALA A 415 4.98 -9.42 3.57
C ALA A 415 5.50 -8.13 2.91
N ALA A 416 6.50 -7.48 3.50
CA ALA A 416 7.12 -6.27 2.96
C ALA A 416 8.17 -6.56 1.88
N PHE A 417 8.71 -7.76 1.85
CA PHE A 417 9.77 -8.11 0.90
C PHE A 417 9.23 -8.19 -0.54
N PRO A 418 9.87 -7.52 -1.52
CA PRO A 418 9.41 -7.55 -2.91
C PRO A 418 9.63 -8.93 -3.53
N ALA A 419 8.57 -9.73 -3.56
CA ALA A 419 8.61 -11.12 -4.02
C ALA A 419 9.10 -11.28 -5.47
N ASN A 420 8.89 -10.26 -6.31
CA ASN A 420 9.35 -10.23 -7.70
C ASN A 420 10.87 -10.30 -7.84
N LEU A 421 11.65 -9.87 -6.84
CA LEU A 421 13.10 -10.06 -6.82
C LEU A 421 13.52 -11.53 -6.75
N ALA A 422 12.68 -12.37 -6.15
CA ALA A 422 12.93 -13.80 -6.06
C ALA A 422 12.44 -14.59 -7.30
N PHE A 423 11.61 -14.00 -8.16
CA PHE A 423 11.06 -14.67 -9.36
C PHE A 423 12.14 -15.31 -10.24
N PRO A 424 13.28 -14.66 -10.53
CA PRO A 424 14.32 -15.27 -11.37
C PRO A 424 14.83 -16.61 -10.85
N ILE A 425 14.91 -16.80 -9.53
CA ILE A 425 15.37 -18.04 -8.92
C ILE A 425 14.43 -19.19 -9.28
N PHE A 426 13.12 -18.95 -9.18
CA PHE A 426 12.09 -19.94 -9.56
C PHE A 426 12.09 -20.18 -11.07
N VAL A 427 12.25 -19.12 -11.88
CA VAL A 427 12.28 -19.21 -13.35
C VAL A 427 13.45 -20.06 -13.82
N VAL A 428 14.64 -19.91 -13.21
CA VAL A 428 15.79 -20.78 -13.50
C VAL A 428 15.45 -22.24 -13.25
N GLY A 429 14.80 -22.56 -12.12
CA GLY A 429 14.35 -23.93 -11.82
C GLY A 429 13.35 -24.44 -12.88
N ILE A 430 12.37 -23.62 -13.27
CA ILE A 430 11.39 -24.00 -14.31
C ILE A 430 12.08 -24.32 -15.65
N VAL A 431 13.04 -23.49 -16.05
CA VAL A 431 13.80 -23.67 -17.30
C VAL A 431 14.69 -24.90 -17.22
N GLN A 432 15.42 -25.10 -16.11
CA GLN A 432 16.36 -26.24 -15.96
C GLN A 432 15.66 -27.59 -15.97
N TYR A 433 14.49 -27.67 -15.32
CA TYR A 433 13.73 -28.91 -15.22
C TYR A 433 12.67 -29.10 -16.32
N GLY A 434 12.56 -28.14 -17.26
CA GLY A 434 11.58 -28.20 -18.35
C GLY A 434 10.13 -28.26 -17.88
N LEU A 435 9.82 -27.57 -16.78
CA LEU A 435 8.50 -27.59 -16.15
C LEU A 435 7.49 -26.78 -16.94
N ASN A 436 6.20 -27.16 -16.87
CA ASN A 436 5.13 -26.47 -17.57
C ASN A 436 4.92 -25.05 -16.97
N PRO A 437 5.12 -23.96 -17.75
CA PRO A 437 4.95 -22.58 -17.29
C PRO A 437 3.53 -22.28 -16.76
N ASP A 438 2.48 -22.87 -17.35
CA ASP A 438 1.09 -22.65 -16.93
C ASP A 438 0.83 -23.04 -15.47
N ILE A 439 1.56 -24.05 -14.98
CA ILE A 439 1.43 -24.53 -13.60
C ILE A 439 2.45 -23.83 -12.70
N TRP A 440 3.72 -23.81 -13.08
CA TRP A 440 4.81 -23.45 -12.20
C TRP A 440 5.10 -21.96 -12.09
N LEU A 441 4.60 -21.12 -13.01
CA LEU A 441 4.58 -19.68 -12.84
C LEU A 441 3.43 -19.21 -11.92
N SER A 442 2.35 -20.00 -11.81
CA SER A 442 1.19 -19.62 -10.98
C SER A 442 1.54 -19.32 -9.51
N PRO A 443 2.38 -20.11 -8.79
CA PRO A 443 2.75 -19.81 -7.41
C PRO A 443 3.42 -18.45 -7.21
N LEU A 444 4.07 -17.88 -8.25
CA LEU A 444 4.69 -16.56 -8.17
C LEU A 444 3.66 -15.45 -7.92
N MET A 445 2.42 -15.64 -8.38
CA MET A 445 1.34 -14.66 -8.17
C MET A 445 1.01 -14.46 -6.69
N ILE A 446 1.16 -15.50 -5.86
CA ILE A 446 0.81 -15.45 -4.43
C ILE A 446 2.02 -15.38 -3.51
N LEU A 447 3.23 -15.51 -4.05
CA LEU A 447 4.47 -15.59 -3.27
C LEU A 447 4.64 -14.41 -2.30
N GLY A 448 4.32 -13.20 -2.72
CA GLY A 448 4.39 -11.99 -1.89
C GLY A 448 3.13 -11.74 -1.06
N THR A 449 1.97 -12.23 -1.50
CA THR A 449 0.68 -11.85 -0.92
C THR A 449 0.12 -12.85 0.08
N GLN A 450 0.60 -14.10 0.09
CA GLN A 450 0.20 -15.13 1.06
C GLN A 450 0.42 -14.74 2.53
N TRP A 451 1.41 -13.89 2.78
CA TRP A 451 1.76 -13.39 4.10
C TRP A 451 0.65 -12.55 4.73
N TYR A 452 -0.22 -11.92 3.92
CA TYR A 452 -1.39 -11.19 4.42
C TYR A 452 -2.39 -12.13 5.08
N ILE A 453 -2.55 -13.36 4.57
CA ILE A 453 -3.39 -14.40 5.19
C ILE A 453 -2.79 -14.79 6.53
N LEU A 454 -1.50 -15.14 6.55
CA LEU A 454 -0.81 -15.53 7.78
C LEU A 454 -0.90 -14.43 8.86
N PHE A 455 -0.56 -13.20 8.49
CA PHE A 455 -0.52 -12.07 9.41
C PHE A 455 -1.89 -11.79 10.04
N ASN A 456 -2.95 -11.75 9.22
CA ASN A 456 -4.31 -11.50 9.71
C ASN A 456 -4.84 -12.67 10.57
N VAL A 457 -4.51 -13.90 10.23
CA VAL A 457 -4.90 -15.06 11.03
C VAL A 457 -4.17 -15.08 12.37
N ILE A 458 -2.87 -14.73 12.41
CA ILE A 458 -2.14 -14.58 13.69
C ILE A 458 -2.83 -13.52 14.55
N ALA A 459 -3.16 -12.35 13.98
CA ALA A 459 -3.83 -11.28 14.70
C ALA A 459 -5.20 -11.74 15.25
N GLY A 460 -6.02 -12.40 14.43
CA GLY A 460 -7.32 -12.95 14.85
C GLY A 460 -7.22 -14.01 15.95
N ALA A 461 -6.25 -14.92 15.83
CA ALA A 461 -6.03 -15.95 16.83
C ALA A 461 -5.44 -15.40 18.14
N SER A 462 -4.65 -14.32 18.07
CA SER A 462 -4.13 -13.62 19.26
C SER A 462 -5.21 -12.80 19.98
N ALA A 463 -6.19 -12.28 19.23
CA ALA A 463 -7.34 -11.55 19.78
C ALA A 463 -8.47 -12.47 20.31
N PHE A 464 -8.26 -13.79 20.28
CA PHE A 464 -9.29 -14.76 20.67
C PHE A 464 -9.58 -14.68 22.17
N PRO A 465 -10.85 -14.42 22.61
CA PRO A 465 -11.21 -14.28 24.01
C PRO A 465 -10.91 -15.54 24.84
N ASN A 466 -10.35 -15.35 26.03
CA ASN A 466 -10.06 -16.47 26.94
C ASN A 466 -11.34 -17.20 27.38
N ASP A 467 -12.45 -16.47 27.56
CA ASP A 467 -13.74 -17.04 27.95
C ASP A 467 -14.23 -18.09 26.94
N LEU A 468 -14.02 -17.87 25.65
CA LEU A 468 -14.37 -18.84 24.61
C LEU A 468 -13.45 -20.08 24.65
N ARG A 469 -12.18 -19.93 25.06
CA ARG A 469 -11.26 -21.07 25.26
C ARG A 469 -11.72 -21.91 26.46
N GLU A 470 -12.07 -21.25 27.55
CA GLU A 470 -12.57 -21.90 28.77
C GLU A 470 -13.89 -22.61 28.50
N ALA A 471 -14.85 -21.94 27.83
CA ALA A 471 -16.10 -22.56 27.41
C ALA A 471 -15.88 -23.78 26.53
N ALA A 472 -15.01 -23.67 25.51
CA ALA A 472 -14.68 -24.82 24.65
C ALA A 472 -14.07 -25.99 25.43
N SER A 473 -13.22 -25.69 26.42
CA SER A 473 -12.64 -26.67 27.33
C SER A 473 -13.71 -27.34 28.20
N SER A 474 -14.65 -26.56 28.75
CA SER A 474 -15.76 -27.05 29.59
C SER A 474 -16.70 -27.95 28.80
N PHE A 475 -16.96 -27.65 27.53
CA PHE A 475 -17.74 -28.50 26.61
C PHE A 475 -16.92 -29.65 26.00
N HIS A 476 -15.70 -29.86 26.42
CA HIS A 476 -14.79 -30.92 25.93
C HIS A 476 -14.63 -30.92 24.42
N LEU A 477 -14.68 -29.74 23.78
CA LEU A 477 -14.48 -29.58 22.33
C LEU A 477 -12.99 -29.77 22.01
N ARG A 478 -12.64 -30.86 21.32
CA ARG A 478 -11.27 -31.22 20.93
C ARG A 478 -11.17 -31.57 19.45
N GLY A 479 -9.96 -31.54 18.88
CA GLY A 479 -9.68 -31.94 17.51
C GLY A 479 -10.50 -31.17 16.47
N TRP A 480 -11.07 -31.86 15.50
CA TRP A 480 -11.82 -31.27 14.40
C TRP A 480 -13.04 -30.44 14.84
N ARG A 481 -13.73 -30.89 15.91
CA ARG A 481 -14.90 -30.14 16.45
C ARG A 481 -14.51 -28.79 17.02
N TRP A 482 -13.34 -28.68 17.65
CA TRP A 482 -12.80 -27.42 18.15
C TRP A 482 -12.46 -26.48 16.99
N TRP A 483 -11.86 -27.01 15.92
CA TRP A 483 -11.56 -26.23 14.72
C TRP A 483 -12.81 -25.65 14.09
N VAL A 484 -13.83 -26.48 13.79
CA VAL A 484 -15.00 -26.07 13.02
C VAL A 484 -15.96 -25.20 13.84
N LYS A 485 -16.12 -25.49 15.16
CA LYS A 485 -17.13 -24.79 15.97
C LYS A 485 -16.57 -23.58 16.72
N VAL A 486 -15.27 -23.48 16.92
CA VAL A 486 -14.68 -22.43 17.78
C VAL A 486 -13.67 -21.62 17.00
N VAL A 487 -12.61 -22.24 16.48
CA VAL A 487 -11.49 -21.53 15.87
C VAL A 487 -11.88 -20.83 14.57
N LEU A 488 -12.34 -21.61 13.59
CA LEU A 488 -12.66 -21.07 12.27
C LEU A 488 -13.70 -19.93 12.35
N PRO A 489 -14.82 -20.06 13.10
CA PRO A 489 -15.73 -18.95 13.27
C PRO A 489 -15.09 -17.72 13.93
N GLY A 490 -14.24 -17.93 14.95
CA GLY A 490 -13.65 -16.83 15.70
C GLY A 490 -12.60 -16.05 14.93
N ILE A 491 -11.82 -16.71 14.06
CA ILE A 491 -10.80 -16.03 13.23
C ILE A 491 -11.36 -15.56 11.87
N PHE A 492 -12.58 -15.97 11.50
CA PHE A 492 -13.14 -15.78 10.17
C PHE A 492 -13.11 -14.33 9.67
N PRO A 493 -13.50 -13.30 10.46
CA PRO A 493 -13.45 -11.90 10.01
C PRO A 493 -12.02 -11.45 9.65
N TYR A 494 -11.04 -11.87 10.44
CA TYR A 494 -9.63 -11.58 10.20
C TYR A 494 -9.09 -12.32 8.96
N TYR A 495 -9.43 -13.60 8.84
CA TYR A 495 -9.06 -14.40 7.67
C TYR A 495 -9.58 -13.78 6.37
N ILE A 496 -10.87 -13.37 6.33
CA ILE A 496 -11.46 -12.74 5.14
C ILE A 496 -10.71 -11.46 4.77
N THR A 497 -10.36 -10.63 5.73
CA THR A 497 -9.57 -9.40 5.48
C THR A 497 -8.22 -9.74 4.84
N GLY A 498 -7.51 -10.74 5.38
CA GLY A 498 -6.24 -11.22 4.82
C GLY A 498 -6.40 -11.81 3.42
N ALA A 499 -7.44 -12.60 3.19
CA ALA A 499 -7.70 -13.25 1.91
C ALA A 499 -8.11 -12.25 0.81
N ILE A 500 -8.91 -11.23 1.12
CA ILE A 500 -9.24 -10.12 0.20
C ILE A 500 -7.98 -9.39 -0.21
N THR A 501 -7.11 -9.04 0.76
CA THR A 501 -5.86 -8.32 0.49
C THR A 501 -4.91 -9.17 -0.37
N ALA A 502 -4.77 -10.46 -0.04
CA ALA A 502 -3.98 -11.40 -0.83
C ALA A 502 -4.52 -11.56 -2.26
N SER A 503 -5.86 -11.62 -2.42
CA SER A 503 -6.51 -11.68 -3.74
C SER A 503 -6.17 -10.46 -4.58
N GLY A 504 -6.35 -9.25 -4.04
CA GLY A 504 -6.05 -8.00 -4.75
C GLY A 504 -4.59 -7.91 -5.18
N GLY A 505 -3.66 -8.30 -4.30
CA GLY A 505 -2.24 -8.35 -4.62
C GLY A 505 -1.90 -9.38 -5.68
N SER A 506 -2.53 -10.57 -5.67
CA SER A 506 -2.31 -11.63 -6.66
C SER A 506 -2.75 -11.22 -8.07
N TRP A 507 -3.85 -10.47 -8.19
CA TRP A 507 -4.27 -9.90 -9.47
C TRP A 507 -3.23 -8.92 -10.05
N ASN A 508 -2.66 -8.05 -9.21
CA ASN A 508 -1.58 -7.17 -9.65
C ASN A 508 -0.32 -7.96 -10.02
N ALA A 509 0.04 -8.95 -9.22
CA ALA A 509 1.21 -9.78 -9.46
C ALA A 509 1.09 -10.64 -10.74
N SER A 510 -0.14 -10.98 -11.20
CA SER A 510 -0.34 -11.81 -12.40
C SER A 510 0.31 -11.22 -13.65
N ILE A 511 0.32 -9.87 -13.80
CA ILE A 511 0.91 -9.20 -14.97
C ILE A 511 2.41 -9.47 -15.09
N VAL A 512 3.11 -9.60 -13.95
CA VAL A 512 4.56 -9.87 -13.92
C VAL A 512 4.85 -11.36 -13.78
N ALA A 513 3.99 -12.11 -13.06
CA ALA A 513 4.21 -13.51 -12.78
C ALA A 513 3.84 -14.44 -13.93
N GLU A 514 2.85 -14.08 -14.76
CA GLU A 514 2.46 -14.86 -15.94
C GLU A 514 3.43 -14.69 -17.11
N VAL A 515 4.33 -13.71 -17.05
CA VAL A 515 5.42 -13.51 -18.03
C VAL A 515 6.72 -13.34 -17.26
N ALA A 516 7.61 -14.30 -17.38
CA ALA A 516 8.90 -14.26 -16.72
C ALA A 516 10.01 -14.59 -17.71
N SER A 517 11.16 -13.92 -17.57
CA SER A 517 12.29 -14.08 -18.49
C SER A 517 13.56 -14.47 -17.74
N TRP A 518 14.41 -15.24 -18.40
CA TRP A 518 15.78 -15.54 -17.96
C TRP A 518 16.72 -15.47 -19.17
N GLY A 519 17.48 -14.41 -19.26
CA GLY A 519 18.28 -14.07 -20.43
C GLY A 519 17.38 -13.92 -21.67
N GLN A 520 17.61 -14.72 -22.71
CA GLN A 520 16.81 -14.74 -23.93
C GLN A 520 15.59 -15.67 -23.87
N THR A 521 15.48 -16.47 -22.80
CA THR A 521 14.35 -17.38 -22.64
C THR A 521 13.20 -16.65 -21.97
N GLN A 522 12.05 -16.56 -22.62
CA GLN A 522 10.84 -16.02 -22.07
C GLN A 522 9.85 -17.16 -21.80
N LEU A 523 9.40 -17.27 -20.58
CA LEU A 523 8.32 -18.16 -20.16
C LEU A 523 7.02 -17.36 -20.10
N GLN A 524 5.98 -17.91 -20.68
CA GLN A 524 4.66 -17.30 -20.67
C GLN A 524 3.61 -18.32 -20.26
N ALA A 525 2.79 -17.97 -19.27
CA ALA A 525 1.61 -18.72 -18.90
C ALA A 525 0.37 -18.16 -19.60
N THR A 526 -0.60 -19.03 -19.90
CA THR A 526 -1.86 -18.65 -20.54
C THR A 526 -2.73 -17.86 -19.57
N GLY A 527 -2.84 -16.52 -19.70
CA GLY A 527 -3.62 -15.70 -18.76
C GLY A 527 -3.76 -14.26 -19.21
N LEU A 528 -4.62 -13.53 -18.50
CA LEU A 528 -4.91 -12.13 -18.79
C LEU A 528 -3.73 -11.21 -18.46
N GLY A 529 -2.93 -11.55 -17.44
CA GLY A 529 -1.72 -10.82 -17.10
C GLY A 529 -0.69 -10.90 -18.24
N ALA A 530 -0.46 -12.10 -18.78
CA ALA A 530 0.41 -12.31 -19.93
C ALA A 530 -0.10 -11.60 -21.19
N TYR A 531 -1.41 -11.57 -21.40
CA TYR A 531 -2.03 -10.83 -22.51
C TYR A 531 -1.74 -9.32 -22.39
N ILE A 532 -1.92 -8.73 -21.20
CA ILE A 532 -1.63 -7.31 -20.96
C ILE A 532 -0.12 -7.03 -21.14
N ALA A 533 0.74 -7.86 -20.55
CA ALA A 533 2.19 -7.69 -20.64
C ALA A 533 2.67 -7.78 -22.10
N GLY A 534 2.19 -8.77 -22.86
CA GLY A 534 2.52 -8.92 -24.28
C GLY A 534 2.06 -7.74 -25.14
N ALA A 535 0.84 -7.27 -24.95
CA ALA A 535 0.31 -6.08 -25.60
C ALA A 535 1.09 -4.80 -25.24
N THR A 536 1.58 -4.71 -23.99
CA THR A 536 2.42 -3.59 -23.53
C THR A 536 3.76 -3.56 -24.28
N VAL A 537 4.43 -4.71 -24.38
CA VAL A 537 5.71 -4.83 -25.07
C VAL A 537 5.57 -4.56 -26.58
N SER A 538 4.48 -5.02 -27.19
CA SER A 538 4.21 -4.75 -28.62
C SER A 538 3.71 -3.33 -28.89
N GLY A 539 3.39 -2.53 -27.87
CA GLY A 539 2.83 -1.18 -28.02
C GLY A 539 1.39 -1.17 -28.54
N ASP A 540 0.66 -2.29 -28.43
CA ASP A 540 -0.75 -2.40 -28.85
C ASP A 540 -1.67 -1.83 -27.75
N PHE A 541 -1.80 -0.51 -27.73
CA PHE A 541 -2.61 0.20 -26.74
C PHE A 541 -4.08 -0.23 -26.68
N PRO A 542 -4.79 -0.47 -27.80
CA PRO A 542 -6.16 -0.99 -27.76
C PRO A 542 -6.28 -2.31 -26.99
N ARG A 543 -5.39 -3.25 -27.22
CA ARG A 543 -5.38 -4.53 -26.48
C ARG A 543 -4.99 -4.36 -25.01
N VAL A 544 -4.09 -3.44 -24.69
CA VAL A 544 -3.78 -3.10 -23.28
C VAL A 544 -5.03 -2.57 -22.57
N VAL A 545 -5.76 -1.61 -23.19
CA VAL A 545 -7.02 -1.07 -22.64
C VAL A 545 -8.07 -2.15 -22.47
N LEU A 546 -8.24 -3.03 -23.47
CA LEU A 546 -9.16 -4.16 -23.37
C LEU A 546 -8.80 -5.09 -22.20
N GLY A 547 -7.55 -5.51 -22.10
CA GLY A 547 -7.07 -6.40 -21.04
C GLY A 547 -7.28 -5.81 -19.65
N ILE A 548 -6.92 -4.54 -19.45
CA ILE A 548 -7.13 -3.82 -18.19
C ILE A 548 -8.62 -3.73 -17.86
N THR A 549 -9.46 -3.39 -18.85
CA THR A 549 -10.92 -3.28 -18.66
C THR A 549 -11.52 -4.63 -18.24
N VAL A 550 -11.17 -5.71 -18.91
CA VAL A 550 -11.61 -7.07 -18.56
C VAL A 550 -11.13 -7.44 -17.16
N MET A 551 -9.87 -7.13 -16.81
CA MET A 551 -9.34 -7.41 -15.47
C MET A 551 -10.08 -6.61 -14.39
N CYS A 552 -10.31 -5.32 -14.61
CA CYS A 552 -11.07 -4.48 -13.67
C CYS A 552 -12.50 -4.99 -13.46
N VAL A 553 -13.18 -5.37 -14.54
CA VAL A 553 -14.54 -5.93 -14.47
C VAL A 553 -14.53 -7.25 -13.71
N THR A 554 -13.61 -8.16 -14.03
CA THR A 554 -13.50 -9.48 -13.39
C THR A 554 -13.20 -9.34 -11.89
N VAL A 555 -12.22 -8.51 -11.52
CA VAL A 555 -11.86 -8.25 -10.11
C VAL A 555 -13.02 -7.62 -9.35
N THR A 556 -13.70 -6.62 -9.95
CA THR A 556 -14.83 -5.94 -9.33
C THR A 556 -16.02 -6.89 -9.14
N LEU A 557 -16.34 -7.71 -10.15
CA LEU A 557 -17.40 -8.70 -10.06
C LEU A 557 -17.08 -9.75 -8.99
N PHE A 558 -15.85 -10.29 -8.98
CA PHE A 558 -15.41 -11.26 -7.99
C PHE A 558 -15.47 -10.67 -6.57
N ASN A 559 -15.02 -9.43 -6.40
CA ASN A 559 -15.09 -8.73 -5.12
C ASN A 559 -16.55 -8.52 -4.65
N ARG A 560 -17.45 -8.10 -5.56
CA ARG A 560 -18.87 -7.86 -5.23
C ARG A 560 -19.66 -9.14 -4.99
N LEU A 561 -19.43 -10.19 -5.80
CA LEU A 561 -20.23 -11.41 -5.76
C LEU A 561 -19.72 -12.43 -4.75
N PHE A 562 -18.43 -12.42 -4.44
CA PHE A 562 -17.83 -13.40 -3.54
C PHE A 562 -17.32 -12.76 -2.23
N TRP A 563 -16.42 -11.80 -2.29
CA TRP A 563 -15.78 -11.28 -1.08
C TRP A 563 -16.69 -10.43 -0.21
N ARG A 564 -17.47 -9.51 -0.78
CA ARG A 564 -18.36 -8.64 0.00
C ARG A 564 -19.45 -9.41 0.75
N PRO A 565 -20.18 -10.36 0.15
CA PRO A 565 -21.14 -11.19 0.88
C PRO A 565 -20.49 -12.00 2.00
N LEU A 566 -19.29 -12.54 1.72
CA LEU A 566 -18.55 -13.35 2.69
C LEU A 566 -18.09 -12.51 3.89
N HIS A 567 -17.59 -11.30 3.64
CA HIS A 567 -17.22 -10.33 4.67
C HIS A 567 -18.44 -9.90 5.51
N ALA A 568 -19.54 -9.55 4.85
CA ALA A 568 -20.79 -9.18 5.53
C ALA A 568 -21.38 -10.34 6.38
N PHE A 569 -21.21 -11.58 5.92
CA PHE A 569 -21.58 -12.76 6.71
C PHE A 569 -20.71 -12.88 7.97
N GLY A 570 -19.39 -12.70 7.83
CA GLY A 570 -18.44 -12.71 8.94
C GLY A 570 -18.76 -11.64 10.00
N GLU A 571 -19.00 -10.41 9.55
CA GLU A 571 -19.33 -9.30 10.46
C GLU A 571 -20.65 -9.48 11.20
N ARG A 572 -21.68 -9.99 10.51
CA ARG A 572 -23.02 -10.13 11.10
C ARG A 572 -23.19 -11.32 12.02
N ARG A 573 -22.50 -12.43 11.77
CA ARG A 573 -22.73 -13.70 12.47
C ARG A 573 -21.56 -14.20 13.30
N LEU A 574 -20.35 -13.74 13.03
CA LEU A 574 -19.12 -14.30 13.60
C LEU A 574 -18.25 -13.24 14.31
N ARG A 575 -18.74 -12.00 14.44
CA ARG A 575 -18.03 -10.97 15.19
C ARG A 575 -18.11 -11.30 16.68
N LEU A 576 -16.95 -11.40 17.31
CA LEU A 576 -16.80 -11.62 18.74
C LEU A 576 -16.78 -10.25 19.45
N GLY A 577 -17.94 -9.80 19.96
CA GLY A 577 -18.07 -8.59 20.76
C GLY A 577 -18.53 -7.38 19.97
#